data_def5568ab15d5d0bc9b1e871abe84a7d
#
_entry.id   def5568ab15d5d0bc9b1e871abe84a7d
#
_cell.length_a   1.000
_cell.length_b   1.000
_cell.length_c   1.000
_cell.angle_alpha   90.00
_cell.angle_beta   90.00
_cell.angle_gamma   90.00
#
_symmetry.space_group_name_H-M   'P 1'
#
loop_
_entity.id
_entity.type
_entity.pdbx_description
1 polymer ?
#
loop_
_entity_poly.entity_id
_entity_poly.type
_entity_poly.pdbx_seq_one_letter_code
_entity_poly.pdbx_strand_id
1 'polypeptide(L)'
;MNFLAKRVLNIKPSPTIAATAKAAELKASGLDVIGLGAGEPDFDTPLHIKNAAINAINSGKTKYTSVDGINELKSEIINKFKKDNNIDYNLKEISVGTGGKQILYNALMATINKNDEVIIPAPFWVSYPDMVVLADGVPVIAKCEESDNFKITPKILERNISDKTKWLILNSPSNPTGIGYEENELFEISRTLEKYPNILIMVDDMYEYLTYDGFDFKTLVEVNKNLKDRVLTCNGVSKSFCMTGWRIGYAGGPEWLIKAMAKIQSQSTSNPNSIAQWASTEALSGDMTFLKSNLKSFKNRRDLVVRGLNNIKGLSCKNPNGAFYVFPNCSGVLGKKTPKGKIINSDQEYCDYLLEEGLVAAVPGVAFGLSPYFRISYAPSAVNLKKAIQRIEKVTNELK
;
A
#
# COMPACT_ATOMS: atom_id res chain seq x y z
N MET A 1 -22.83 -17.93 23.64
CA MET A 1 -23.46 -17.11 22.59
C MET A 1 -22.40 -16.29 21.88
N ASN A 2 -22.37 -16.27 20.56
CA ASN A 2 -21.42 -15.43 19.83
C ASN A 2 -22.13 -14.13 19.43
N PHE A 3 -21.76 -13.02 20.08
CA PHE A 3 -22.37 -11.72 19.83
C PHE A 3 -21.75 -10.97 18.62
N LEU A 4 -20.68 -11.53 18.02
CA LEU A 4 -20.01 -10.91 16.89
C LEU A 4 -20.77 -11.14 15.57
N ALA A 5 -20.80 -10.11 14.73
CA ALA A 5 -21.33 -10.24 13.36
C ALA A 5 -20.47 -11.25 12.55
N LYS A 6 -21.11 -12.02 11.67
CA LYS A 6 -20.43 -13.04 10.85
C LYS A 6 -19.25 -12.44 10.05
N ARG A 7 -19.41 -11.24 9.51
CA ARG A 7 -18.35 -10.54 8.76
C ARG A 7 -17.09 -10.28 9.59
N VAL A 8 -17.23 -10.04 10.91
CA VAL A 8 -16.10 -9.83 11.82
C VAL A 8 -15.38 -11.14 12.14
N LEU A 9 -16.12 -12.25 12.18
CA LEU A 9 -15.54 -13.59 12.39
C LEU A 9 -14.77 -14.09 11.16
N ASN A 10 -15.10 -13.59 9.98
CA ASN A 10 -14.50 -14.01 8.72
C ASN A 10 -13.21 -13.25 8.36
N ILE A 11 -12.91 -12.14 9.04
CA ILE A 11 -11.66 -11.39 8.84
C ILE A 11 -10.60 -11.80 9.86
N LYS A 12 -9.33 -11.65 9.47
CA LYS A 12 -8.18 -11.95 10.33
C LYS A 12 -7.56 -10.66 10.89
N PRO A 13 -6.95 -10.72 12.08
CA PRO A 13 -6.09 -9.63 12.55
C PRO A 13 -5.01 -9.33 11.51
N SER A 14 -4.72 -8.03 11.29
CA SER A 14 -3.71 -7.63 10.31
C SER A 14 -2.33 -8.20 10.64
N PRO A 15 -1.72 -9.04 9.78
CA PRO A 15 -0.41 -9.64 10.03
C PRO A 15 0.70 -8.59 10.21
N THR A 16 0.61 -7.46 9.50
CA THR A 16 1.59 -6.37 9.63
C THR A 16 1.48 -5.66 10.98
N ILE A 17 0.25 -5.48 11.51
CA ILE A 17 0.04 -4.92 12.84
C ILE A 17 0.52 -5.90 13.89
N ALA A 18 0.22 -7.20 13.75
CA ALA A 18 0.66 -8.23 14.68
C ALA A 18 2.19 -8.33 14.76
N ALA A 19 2.90 -8.33 13.62
CA ALA A 19 4.36 -8.32 13.58
C ALA A 19 4.95 -7.06 14.25
N THR A 20 4.33 -5.89 14.02
CA THR A 20 4.77 -4.63 14.64
C THR A 20 4.53 -4.64 16.16
N ALA A 21 3.37 -5.11 16.59
CA ALA A 21 3.04 -5.23 18.03
C ALA A 21 3.99 -6.19 18.73
N LYS A 22 4.29 -7.35 18.13
CA LYS A 22 5.25 -8.32 18.70
C LYS A 22 6.65 -7.75 18.82
N ALA A 23 7.11 -7.02 17.79
CA ALA A 23 8.40 -6.33 17.84
C ALA A 23 8.43 -5.25 18.95
N ALA A 24 7.34 -4.52 19.15
CA ALA A 24 7.22 -3.52 20.22
C ALA A 24 7.23 -4.17 21.62
N GLU A 25 6.50 -5.28 21.81
CA GLU A 25 6.51 -6.06 23.06
C GLU A 25 7.93 -6.53 23.44
N LEU A 26 8.64 -7.12 22.47
CA LEU A 26 10.02 -7.57 22.67
C LEU A 26 10.98 -6.42 22.97
N LYS A 27 10.80 -5.26 22.33
CA LYS A 27 11.57 -4.04 22.65
C LYS A 27 11.28 -3.57 24.08
N ALA A 28 10.02 -3.58 24.49
CA ALA A 28 9.63 -3.20 25.87
C ALA A 28 10.22 -4.14 26.92
N SER A 29 10.47 -5.41 26.58
CA SER A 29 11.18 -6.36 27.44
C SER A 29 12.73 -6.22 27.44
N GLY A 30 13.26 -5.18 26.77
CA GLY A 30 14.69 -4.86 26.75
C GLY A 30 15.49 -5.49 25.61
N LEU A 31 14.83 -6.18 24.67
CA LEU A 31 15.50 -6.78 23.51
C LEU A 31 15.72 -5.75 22.40
N ASP A 32 16.88 -5.80 21.76
CA ASP A 32 17.25 -4.90 20.64
C ASP A 32 16.65 -5.39 19.31
N VAL A 33 15.32 -5.38 19.19
CA VAL A 33 14.60 -5.81 17.99
C VAL A 33 14.61 -4.73 16.92
N ILE A 34 14.89 -5.09 15.68
CA ILE A 34 14.78 -4.21 14.51
C ILE A 34 13.47 -4.54 13.77
N GLY A 35 12.51 -3.61 13.80
CA GLY A 35 11.23 -3.76 13.10
C GLY A 35 11.34 -3.33 11.64
N LEU A 36 11.14 -4.26 10.71
CA LEU A 36 11.10 -4.01 9.26
C LEU A 36 9.71 -4.27 8.66
N GLY A 37 8.70 -4.45 9.53
CA GLY A 37 7.31 -4.70 9.11
C GLY A 37 6.49 -3.43 8.88
N ALA A 38 6.88 -2.28 9.44
CA ALA A 38 6.12 -1.04 9.33
C ALA A 38 6.26 -0.38 7.95
N GLY A 39 5.13 0.05 7.40
CA GLY A 39 5.07 0.81 6.14
C GLY A 39 5.06 2.32 6.39
N GLU A 40 6.06 2.86 7.07
CA GLU A 40 6.13 4.25 7.47
C GLU A 40 7.54 4.83 7.26
N PRO A 41 7.67 5.99 6.55
CA PRO A 41 8.92 6.73 6.46
C PRO A 41 9.44 7.13 7.85
N ASP A 42 10.75 7.09 8.04
CA ASP A 42 11.42 7.58 9.27
C ASP A 42 11.71 9.09 9.24
N PHE A 43 11.35 9.76 8.14
CA PHE A 43 11.47 11.21 8.02
C PHE A 43 10.26 11.90 8.65
N ASP A 44 10.52 13.06 9.24
CA ASP A 44 9.45 13.94 9.73
C ASP A 44 8.65 14.57 8.61
N THR A 45 7.39 14.90 8.90
CA THR A 45 6.58 15.79 8.05
C THR A 45 7.33 17.12 7.84
N PRO A 46 7.47 17.63 6.60
CA PRO A 46 8.17 18.88 6.30
C PRO A 46 7.63 20.07 7.11
N LEU A 47 8.53 21.01 7.47
CA LEU A 47 8.21 22.10 8.39
C LEU A 47 7.09 23.02 7.86
N HIS A 48 7.08 23.34 6.56
CA HIS A 48 6.02 24.19 5.97
C HIS A 48 4.64 23.55 6.12
N ILE A 49 4.52 22.23 5.96
CA ILE A 49 3.27 21.48 6.17
C ILE A 49 2.85 21.51 7.64
N LYS A 50 3.80 21.32 8.58
CA LYS A 50 3.52 21.46 10.02
C LYS A 50 3.06 22.86 10.38
N ASN A 51 3.69 23.89 9.80
CA ASN A 51 3.31 25.29 9.99
C ASN A 51 1.91 25.61 9.46
N ALA A 52 1.51 25.03 8.31
CA ALA A 52 0.16 25.18 7.79
C ALA A 52 -0.89 24.62 8.77
N ALA A 53 -0.62 23.49 9.42
CA ALA A 53 -1.49 22.94 10.47
C ALA A 53 -1.57 23.88 11.69
N ILE A 54 -0.43 24.40 12.17
CA ILE A 54 -0.39 25.34 13.28
C ILE A 54 -1.20 26.61 12.95
N ASN A 55 -1.05 27.14 11.74
CA ASN A 55 -1.81 28.28 11.26
C ASN A 55 -3.31 27.98 11.18
N ALA A 56 -3.69 26.78 10.75
CA ALA A 56 -5.09 26.34 10.72
C ALA A 56 -5.70 26.32 12.14
N ILE A 57 -4.95 25.82 13.14
CA ILE A 57 -5.38 25.85 14.55
C ILE A 57 -5.58 27.30 15.01
N ASN A 58 -4.58 28.16 14.82
CA ASN A 58 -4.60 29.57 15.26
C ASN A 58 -5.70 30.39 14.58
N SER A 59 -6.05 30.01 13.33
CA SER A 59 -7.13 30.65 12.55
C SER A 59 -8.52 30.07 12.81
N GLY A 60 -8.67 29.19 13.81
CA GLY A 60 -9.94 28.57 14.18
C GLY A 60 -10.52 27.60 13.17
N LYS A 61 -9.69 27.00 12.28
CA LYS A 61 -10.11 25.97 11.32
C LYS A 61 -10.35 24.60 12.01
N THR A 62 -11.14 24.60 13.07
CA THR A 62 -11.37 23.48 13.99
C THR A 62 -12.82 23.02 14.04
N LYS A 63 -13.62 23.40 13.05
CA LYS A 63 -15.05 23.07 12.94
C LYS A 63 -15.29 21.97 11.91
N TYR A 64 -16.52 21.45 11.87
CA TYR A 64 -16.95 20.55 10.80
C TYR A 64 -16.74 21.17 9.42
N THR A 65 -16.36 20.31 8.47
CA THR A 65 -16.22 20.67 7.05
C THR A 65 -17.18 19.84 6.20
N SER A 66 -17.14 20.02 4.88
CA SER A 66 -17.79 19.09 3.97
C SER A 66 -17.28 17.67 4.20
N VAL A 67 -18.18 16.69 4.12
CA VAL A 67 -17.87 15.28 4.41
C VAL A 67 -16.76 14.75 3.52
N ASP A 68 -16.78 15.12 2.25
CA ASP A 68 -15.84 14.68 1.22
C ASP A 68 -14.64 15.63 1.02
N GLY A 69 -14.41 16.54 1.98
CA GLY A 69 -13.27 17.45 2.04
C GLY A 69 -13.57 18.91 1.76
N ILE A 70 -12.66 19.81 2.19
CA ILE A 70 -12.73 21.24 1.91
C ILE A 70 -12.43 21.53 0.45
N ASN A 71 -13.04 22.57 -0.12
CA ASN A 71 -12.86 22.91 -1.53
C ASN A 71 -11.41 23.29 -1.85
N GLU A 72 -10.70 23.93 -0.93
CA GLU A 72 -9.30 24.30 -1.08
C GLU A 72 -8.43 23.04 -1.31
N LEU A 73 -8.59 21.99 -0.51
CA LEU A 73 -7.87 20.75 -0.70
C LEU A 73 -8.28 20.03 -1.98
N LYS A 74 -9.60 19.99 -2.28
CA LYS A 74 -10.09 19.37 -3.53
C LYS A 74 -9.53 20.08 -4.76
N SER A 75 -9.39 21.40 -4.72
CA SER A 75 -8.78 22.17 -5.82
C SER A 75 -7.31 21.79 -6.02
N GLU A 76 -6.52 21.64 -4.94
CA GLU A 76 -5.13 21.22 -5.07
C GLU A 76 -5.01 19.75 -5.52
N ILE A 77 -5.93 18.88 -5.15
CA ILE A 77 -6.00 17.51 -5.67
C ILE A 77 -6.28 17.52 -7.18
N ILE A 78 -7.18 18.37 -7.66
CA ILE A 78 -7.47 18.55 -9.10
C ILE A 78 -6.21 19.03 -9.83
N ASN A 79 -5.54 20.06 -9.30
CA ASN A 79 -4.30 20.60 -9.85
C ASN A 79 -3.22 19.52 -9.93
N LYS A 80 -3.08 18.70 -8.88
CA LYS A 80 -2.16 17.55 -8.84
C LYS A 80 -2.46 16.54 -9.93
N PHE A 81 -3.71 16.08 -10.04
CA PHE A 81 -4.08 15.09 -11.07
C PHE A 81 -3.89 15.63 -12.48
N LYS A 82 -4.17 16.94 -12.69
CA LYS A 82 -3.93 17.57 -13.99
C LYS A 82 -2.46 17.66 -14.32
N LYS A 83 -1.65 18.15 -13.38
CA LYS A 83 -0.21 18.40 -13.57
C LYS A 83 0.59 17.11 -13.70
N ASP A 84 0.37 16.17 -12.79
CA ASP A 84 1.23 15.00 -12.64
C ASP A 84 0.75 13.79 -13.46
N ASN A 85 -0.56 13.68 -13.69
CA ASN A 85 -1.18 12.51 -14.33
C ASN A 85 -1.97 12.86 -15.61
N ASN A 86 -2.01 14.13 -16.01
CA ASN A 86 -2.78 14.58 -17.18
C ASN A 86 -4.26 14.14 -17.16
N ILE A 87 -4.89 14.15 -15.97
CA ILE A 87 -6.30 13.79 -15.77
C ILE A 87 -7.07 15.05 -15.36
N ASP A 88 -8.17 15.32 -16.07
CA ASP A 88 -9.09 16.41 -15.74
C ASP A 88 -10.22 15.89 -14.86
N TYR A 89 -10.27 16.37 -13.61
CA TYR A 89 -11.38 16.18 -12.68
C TYR A 89 -12.02 17.52 -12.32
N ASN A 90 -13.25 17.49 -11.82
CA ASN A 90 -13.93 18.61 -11.22
C ASN A 90 -14.19 18.36 -9.71
N LEU A 91 -14.65 19.37 -8.95
CA LEU A 91 -14.85 19.27 -7.51
C LEU A 91 -15.78 18.13 -7.08
N LYS A 92 -16.75 17.75 -7.92
CA LYS A 92 -17.70 16.67 -7.62
C LYS A 92 -17.12 15.27 -7.87
N GLU A 93 -16.00 15.20 -8.58
CA GLU A 93 -15.26 13.98 -8.89
C GLU A 93 -14.15 13.71 -7.87
N ILE A 94 -13.99 14.52 -6.81
CA ILE A 94 -12.96 14.37 -5.78
C ILE A 94 -13.58 13.97 -4.44
N SER A 95 -12.97 12.99 -3.79
CA SER A 95 -13.27 12.58 -2.42
C SER A 95 -12.03 12.65 -1.55
N VAL A 96 -12.16 13.18 -0.33
CA VAL A 96 -11.12 13.18 0.71
C VAL A 96 -11.62 12.33 1.89
N GLY A 97 -10.77 11.42 2.36
CA GLY A 97 -11.10 10.52 3.47
C GLY A 97 -10.00 10.47 4.54
N THR A 98 -10.30 9.80 5.63
CA THR A 98 -9.36 9.58 6.76
C THR A 98 -8.30 8.54 6.39
N GLY A 99 -7.36 8.93 5.51
CA GLY A 99 -6.34 8.10 4.88
C GLY A 99 -6.88 7.30 3.68
N GLY A 100 -5.96 6.85 2.81
CA GLY A 100 -6.32 6.06 1.61
C GLY A 100 -7.18 4.83 1.93
N LYS A 101 -6.95 4.19 3.09
CA LYS A 101 -7.76 3.02 3.51
C LYS A 101 -9.26 3.33 3.57
N GLN A 102 -9.66 4.50 4.07
CA GLN A 102 -11.08 4.87 4.11
C GLN A 102 -11.65 5.09 2.72
N ILE A 103 -10.88 5.69 1.81
CA ILE A 103 -11.29 5.86 0.41
C ILE A 103 -11.64 4.50 -0.22
N LEU A 104 -10.73 3.54 -0.12
CA LEU A 104 -10.90 2.18 -0.65
C LEU A 104 -12.11 1.48 0.01
N TYR A 105 -12.18 1.54 1.33
CA TYR A 105 -13.28 0.95 2.10
C TYR A 105 -14.65 1.55 1.71
N ASN A 106 -14.76 2.87 1.62
CA ASN A 106 -16.00 3.54 1.24
C ASN A 106 -16.46 3.15 -0.16
N ALA A 107 -15.54 3.00 -1.12
CA ALA A 107 -15.86 2.59 -2.48
C ALA A 107 -16.45 1.16 -2.52
N LEU A 108 -15.82 0.22 -1.80
CA LEU A 108 -16.30 -1.15 -1.70
C LEU A 108 -17.65 -1.21 -0.98
N MET A 109 -17.79 -0.54 0.17
CA MET A 109 -19.05 -0.49 0.92
C MET A 109 -20.20 0.16 0.13
N ALA A 110 -19.90 1.08 -0.77
CA ALA A 110 -20.90 1.77 -1.59
C ALA A 110 -21.40 0.94 -2.79
N THR A 111 -20.64 -0.10 -3.19
CA THR A 111 -20.86 -0.73 -4.51
C THR A 111 -20.96 -2.25 -4.47
N ILE A 112 -20.42 -2.91 -3.45
CA ILE A 112 -20.41 -4.36 -3.34
C ILE A 112 -21.71 -4.86 -2.73
N ASN A 113 -22.31 -5.84 -3.38
CA ASN A 113 -23.39 -6.66 -2.86
C ASN A 113 -22.87 -8.06 -2.50
N LYS A 114 -23.68 -8.81 -1.78
CA LYS A 114 -23.33 -10.20 -1.43
C LYS A 114 -23.04 -11.02 -2.69
N ASN A 115 -21.90 -11.71 -2.68
CA ASN A 115 -21.34 -12.53 -3.75
C ASN A 115 -20.77 -11.76 -4.97
N ASP A 116 -20.74 -10.42 -4.97
CA ASP A 116 -19.95 -9.68 -5.96
C ASP A 116 -18.45 -10.01 -5.76
N GLU A 117 -17.75 -10.21 -6.85
CA GLU A 117 -16.34 -10.60 -6.85
C GLU A 117 -15.42 -9.40 -7.07
N VAL A 118 -14.30 -9.40 -6.35
CA VAL A 118 -13.24 -8.40 -6.49
C VAL A 118 -11.94 -9.10 -6.81
N ILE A 119 -11.39 -8.84 -8.00
CA ILE A 119 -10.09 -9.39 -8.42
C ILE A 119 -8.99 -8.60 -7.72
N ILE A 120 -8.13 -9.36 -7.03
CA ILE A 120 -6.99 -8.82 -6.27
C ILE A 120 -5.73 -9.55 -6.73
N PRO A 121 -4.85 -8.87 -7.51
CA PRO A 121 -3.54 -9.44 -7.88
C PRO A 121 -2.70 -9.71 -6.63
N ALA A 122 -2.24 -10.95 -6.47
CA ALA A 122 -1.31 -11.32 -5.41
C ALA A 122 0.13 -11.37 -5.97
N PRO A 123 1.14 -10.85 -5.24
CA PRO A 123 1.02 -10.38 -3.85
C PRO A 123 0.35 -9.00 -3.74
N PHE A 124 -0.46 -8.83 -2.69
CA PHE A 124 -1.32 -7.67 -2.47
C PHE A 124 -1.10 -7.03 -1.10
N TRP A 125 -1.51 -5.77 -0.92
CA TRP A 125 -1.60 -5.19 0.42
C TRP A 125 -2.63 -5.92 1.27
N VAL A 126 -2.20 -6.35 2.45
CA VAL A 126 -2.93 -7.26 3.37
C VAL A 126 -4.38 -6.86 3.68
N SER A 127 -4.74 -5.58 3.50
CA SER A 127 -6.09 -5.10 3.83
C SER A 127 -7.11 -5.26 2.70
N TYR A 128 -6.70 -5.48 1.46
CA TYR A 128 -7.67 -5.57 0.35
C TYR A 128 -8.68 -6.71 0.52
N PRO A 129 -8.26 -7.97 0.77
CA PRO A 129 -9.22 -9.06 0.91
C PRO A 129 -10.19 -8.85 2.07
N ASP A 130 -9.71 -8.39 3.22
CA ASP A 130 -10.54 -8.20 4.40
C ASP A 130 -11.55 -7.05 4.21
N MET A 131 -11.21 -6.00 3.48
CA MET A 131 -12.16 -4.94 3.13
C MET A 131 -13.28 -5.46 2.20
N VAL A 132 -12.96 -6.35 1.27
CA VAL A 132 -13.95 -7.00 0.40
C VAL A 132 -14.90 -7.88 1.22
N VAL A 133 -14.36 -8.69 2.13
CA VAL A 133 -15.16 -9.54 3.03
C VAL A 133 -16.05 -8.71 3.95
N LEU A 134 -15.56 -7.57 4.46
CA LEU A 134 -16.36 -6.65 5.28
C LEU A 134 -17.53 -6.02 4.50
N ALA A 135 -17.37 -5.85 3.18
CA ALA A 135 -18.43 -5.41 2.29
C ALA A 135 -19.36 -6.55 1.80
N ASP A 136 -19.28 -7.75 2.39
CA ASP A 136 -19.99 -8.97 1.99
C ASP A 136 -19.65 -9.50 0.58
N GLY A 137 -18.54 -9.04 -0.01
CA GLY A 137 -18.01 -9.49 -1.31
C GLY A 137 -17.10 -10.72 -1.20
N VAL A 138 -16.67 -11.21 -2.35
CA VAL A 138 -15.79 -12.36 -2.51
C VAL A 138 -14.44 -11.91 -3.11
N PRO A 139 -13.31 -11.98 -2.38
CA PRO A 139 -12.01 -11.69 -2.94
C PRO A 139 -11.55 -12.83 -3.87
N VAL A 140 -11.32 -12.51 -5.14
CA VAL A 140 -10.76 -13.42 -6.15
C VAL A 140 -9.26 -13.14 -6.28
N ILE A 141 -8.45 -14.04 -5.73
CA ILE A 141 -7.01 -13.86 -5.67
C ILE A 141 -6.35 -14.30 -6.98
N ALA A 142 -5.91 -13.34 -7.77
CA ALA A 142 -5.18 -13.58 -9.01
C ALA A 142 -3.68 -13.68 -8.73
N LYS A 143 -3.13 -14.90 -8.65
CA LYS A 143 -1.70 -15.11 -8.39
C LYS A 143 -0.85 -14.59 -9.55
N CYS A 144 0.12 -13.75 -9.23
CA CYS A 144 1.11 -13.20 -10.16
C CYS A 144 2.50 -13.67 -9.72
N GLU A 145 3.12 -14.49 -10.55
CA GLU A 145 4.40 -15.13 -10.23
C GLU A 145 5.58 -14.14 -10.36
N GLU A 146 6.72 -14.52 -9.80
CA GLU A 146 7.95 -13.73 -9.91
C GLU A 146 8.42 -13.58 -11.36
N SER A 147 8.13 -14.56 -12.22
CA SER A 147 8.37 -14.53 -13.68
C SER A 147 7.61 -13.39 -14.38
N ASP A 148 6.41 -13.04 -13.88
CA ASP A 148 5.60 -11.94 -14.36
C ASP A 148 5.90 -10.62 -13.61
N ASN A 149 7.01 -10.56 -12.88
CA ASN A 149 7.36 -9.45 -11.98
C ASN A 149 6.28 -9.15 -10.94
N PHE A 150 5.55 -10.17 -10.47
CA PHE A 150 4.43 -10.01 -9.52
C PHE A 150 3.31 -9.08 -10.01
N LYS A 151 3.15 -8.94 -11.32
CA LYS A 151 2.15 -8.08 -11.95
C LYS A 151 1.05 -8.90 -12.62
N ILE A 152 -0.19 -8.42 -12.56
CA ILE A 152 -1.26 -9.03 -13.35
C ILE A 152 -1.02 -8.75 -14.82
N THR A 153 -1.15 -9.77 -15.65
CA THR A 153 -1.12 -9.66 -17.11
C THR A 153 -2.53 -9.77 -17.69
N PRO A 154 -2.78 -9.35 -18.93
CA PRO A 154 -4.06 -9.56 -19.61
C PRO A 154 -4.57 -11.00 -19.48
N LYS A 155 -3.70 -11.97 -19.69
CA LYS A 155 -4.02 -13.41 -19.61
C LYS A 155 -4.43 -13.84 -18.19
N ILE A 156 -3.74 -13.34 -17.15
CA ILE A 156 -4.09 -13.63 -15.75
C ILE A 156 -5.42 -12.95 -15.43
N LEU A 157 -5.62 -11.71 -15.88
CA LEU A 157 -6.86 -10.95 -15.66
C LEU A 157 -8.06 -11.69 -16.26
N GLU A 158 -8.02 -12.02 -17.55
CA GLU A 158 -9.12 -12.70 -18.26
C GLU A 158 -9.51 -14.04 -17.61
N ARG A 159 -8.55 -14.80 -17.06
CA ARG A 159 -8.80 -16.07 -16.37
C ARG A 159 -9.53 -15.92 -15.04
N ASN A 160 -9.48 -14.75 -14.43
CA ASN A 160 -10.09 -14.48 -13.13
C ASN A 160 -11.40 -13.67 -13.24
N ILE A 161 -11.78 -13.23 -14.44
CA ILE A 161 -13.05 -12.54 -14.67
C ILE A 161 -14.20 -13.56 -14.75
N SER A 162 -15.30 -13.25 -14.07
CA SER A 162 -16.58 -13.95 -14.15
C SER A 162 -17.73 -12.94 -14.31
N ASP A 163 -18.96 -13.44 -14.49
CA ASP A 163 -20.17 -12.61 -14.52
C ASP A 163 -20.46 -11.89 -13.19
N LYS A 164 -19.80 -12.31 -12.10
CA LYS A 164 -19.90 -11.69 -10.77
C LYS A 164 -18.80 -10.67 -10.49
N THR A 165 -17.83 -10.53 -11.39
CA THR A 165 -16.71 -9.61 -11.18
C THR A 165 -17.20 -8.17 -11.18
N LYS A 166 -17.05 -7.51 -10.04
CA LYS A 166 -17.45 -6.11 -9.80
C LYS A 166 -16.29 -5.15 -9.84
N TRP A 167 -15.14 -5.54 -9.28
CA TRP A 167 -13.95 -4.70 -9.18
C TRP A 167 -12.67 -5.44 -9.57
N LEU A 168 -11.72 -4.68 -10.12
CA LEU A 168 -10.30 -4.99 -10.14
C LEU A 168 -9.57 -3.97 -9.26
N ILE A 169 -8.66 -4.41 -8.37
CA ILE A 169 -7.79 -3.53 -7.59
C ILE A 169 -6.38 -3.62 -8.18
N LEU A 170 -5.80 -2.49 -8.58
CA LEU A 170 -4.40 -2.35 -8.98
C LEU A 170 -3.66 -1.48 -7.97
N ASN A 171 -2.40 -1.83 -7.67
CA ASN A 171 -1.54 -1.02 -6.80
C ASN A 171 -0.15 -0.87 -7.44
N SER A 172 0.23 0.38 -7.75
CA SER A 172 1.47 0.70 -8.45
C SER A 172 2.08 2.01 -7.92
N PRO A 173 3.38 2.02 -7.56
CA PRO A 173 4.21 0.88 -7.17
C PRO A 173 3.59 0.08 -6.03
N SER A 174 3.76 -1.24 -6.06
CA SER A 174 3.01 -2.15 -5.19
C SER A 174 3.57 -2.25 -3.77
N ASN A 175 2.69 -2.43 -2.82
CA ASN A 175 2.97 -3.04 -1.52
C ASN A 175 2.45 -4.49 -1.56
N PRO A 176 3.32 -5.53 -1.55
CA PRO A 176 4.62 -5.57 -0.85
C PRO A 176 5.87 -5.47 -1.75
N THR A 177 5.76 -5.49 -3.08
CA THR A 177 6.91 -5.77 -3.95
C THR A 177 7.78 -4.56 -4.29
N GLY A 178 7.21 -3.35 -4.20
CA GLY A 178 7.84 -2.12 -4.68
C GLY A 178 7.94 -2.03 -6.21
N ILE A 179 7.32 -2.93 -6.94
CA ILE A 179 7.35 -2.96 -8.41
C ILE A 179 6.18 -2.17 -8.97
N GLY A 180 6.45 -1.31 -9.95
CA GLY A 180 5.45 -0.55 -10.69
C GLY A 180 5.15 -1.14 -12.07
N TYR A 181 3.97 -0.82 -12.59
CA TYR A 181 3.59 -1.14 -13.96
C TYR A 181 4.18 -0.13 -14.93
N GLU A 182 4.75 -0.62 -16.02
CA GLU A 182 5.15 0.19 -17.16
C GLU A 182 3.91 0.66 -17.94
N GLU A 183 4.04 1.78 -18.71
CA GLU A 183 2.94 2.34 -19.49
C GLU A 183 2.31 1.30 -20.42
N ASN A 184 3.15 0.55 -21.16
CA ASN A 184 2.66 -0.48 -22.07
C ASN A 184 1.91 -1.62 -21.37
N GLU A 185 2.34 -2.02 -20.16
CA GLU A 185 1.64 -3.04 -19.38
C GLU A 185 0.25 -2.56 -18.93
N LEU A 186 0.15 -1.30 -18.50
CA LEU A 186 -1.14 -0.68 -18.17
C LEU A 186 -2.02 -0.55 -19.41
N PHE A 187 -1.44 -0.21 -20.55
CA PHE A 187 -2.18 -0.13 -21.81
C PHE A 187 -2.80 -1.48 -22.18
N GLU A 188 -2.04 -2.56 -22.16
CA GLU A 188 -2.55 -3.91 -22.46
C GLU A 188 -3.64 -4.38 -21.46
N ILE A 189 -3.48 -4.06 -20.16
CA ILE A 189 -4.52 -4.31 -19.15
C ILE A 189 -5.78 -3.50 -19.48
N SER A 190 -5.62 -2.21 -19.84
CA SER A 190 -6.73 -1.32 -20.17
C SER A 190 -7.54 -1.82 -21.38
N ARG A 191 -6.85 -2.30 -22.43
CA ARG A 191 -7.46 -2.92 -23.60
C ARG A 191 -8.26 -4.17 -23.26
N THR A 192 -7.78 -4.97 -22.33
CA THR A 192 -8.54 -6.10 -21.82
C THR A 192 -9.79 -5.64 -21.08
N LEU A 193 -9.68 -4.63 -20.22
CA LEU A 193 -10.80 -4.09 -19.45
C LEU A 193 -11.87 -3.45 -20.33
N GLU A 194 -11.53 -2.88 -21.49
CA GLU A 194 -12.52 -2.34 -22.45
C GLU A 194 -13.54 -3.41 -22.91
N LYS A 195 -13.14 -4.68 -22.94
CA LYS A 195 -14.04 -5.80 -23.27
C LYS A 195 -15.07 -6.10 -22.17
N TYR A 196 -14.84 -5.59 -20.94
CA TYR A 196 -15.65 -5.86 -19.75
C TYR A 196 -16.16 -4.55 -19.12
N PRO A 197 -17.15 -3.88 -19.73
CA PRO A 197 -17.56 -2.53 -19.35
C PRO A 197 -18.19 -2.44 -17.96
N ASN A 198 -18.65 -3.55 -17.38
CA ASN A 198 -19.29 -3.59 -16.06
C ASN A 198 -18.31 -3.70 -14.89
N ILE A 199 -17.01 -3.88 -15.16
CA ILE A 199 -15.98 -3.98 -14.12
C ILE A 199 -15.51 -2.56 -13.75
N LEU A 200 -15.66 -2.22 -12.48
CA LEU A 200 -15.07 -1.01 -11.88
C LEU A 200 -13.58 -1.26 -11.57
N ILE A 201 -12.78 -0.21 -11.59
CA ILE A 201 -11.34 -0.33 -11.41
C ILE A 201 -10.90 0.62 -10.29
N MET A 202 -10.20 0.07 -9.32
CA MET A 202 -9.59 0.81 -8.23
C MET A 202 -8.08 0.80 -8.45
N VAL A 203 -7.47 1.98 -8.59
CA VAL A 203 -6.04 2.14 -8.75
C VAL A 203 -5.50 2.81 -7.49
N ASP A 204 -4.64 2.13 -6.74
CA ASP A 204 -4.01 2.62 -5.51
C ASP A 204 -2.58 3.09 -5.84
N ASP A 205 -2.45 4.39 -6.09
CA ASP A 205 -1.22 5.08 -6.51
C ASP A 205 -0.47 5.74 -5.33
N MET A 206 -0.64 5.21 -4.12
CA MET A 206 -0.12 5.78 -2.88
C MET A 206 1.40 6.02 -2.88
N TYR A 207 2.14 5.34 -3.76
CA TYR A 207 3.61 5.43 -3.87
C TYR A 207 4.08 6.13 -5.16
N GLU A 208 3.22 6.81 -5.88
CA GLU A 208 3.47 7.49 -7.16
C GLU A 208 4.77 8.32 -7.17
N TYR A 209 5.01 9.13 -6.14
CA TYR A 209 6.24 9.95 -6.03
C TYR A 209 7.46 9.20 -5.51
N LEU A 210 7.31 7.95 -5.10
CA LEU A 210 8.41 7.15 -4.57
C LEU A 210 8.89 6.16 -5.63
N THR A 211 9.55 6.68 -6.66
CA THR A 211 10.10 5.91 -7.78
C THR A 211 11.61 6.15 -7.92
N TYR A 212 12.31 5.19 -8.51
CA TYR A 212 13.77 5.16 -8.58
C TYR A 212 14.25 4.84 -9.99
N ASP A 213 15.53 5.18 -10.28
CA ASP A 213 16.26 4.80 -11.48
C ASP A 213 15.60 5.26 -12.79
N GLY A 214 14.87 6.38 -12.73
CA GLY A 214 14.19 6.93 -13.89
C GLY A 214 12.89 6.23 -14.29
N PHE A 215 12.33 5.40 -13.38
CA PHE A 215 11.02 4.80 -13.62
C PHE A 215 9.97 5.90 -13.83
N ASP A 216 9.35 5.91 -15.02
CA ASP A 216 8.28 6.85 -15.37
C ASP A 216 6.94 6.28 -14.92
N PHE A 217 6.46 6.79 -13.78
CA PHE A 217 5.18 6.37 -13.23
C PHE A 217 4.03 6.83 -14.13
N LYS A 218 3.10 5.91 -14.39
CA LYS A 218 1.82 6.18 -15.05
C LYS A 218 0.67 5.61 -14.24
N THR A 219 -0.47 6.30 -14.27
CA THR A 219 -1.72 5.74 -13.75
C THR A 219 -2.64 5.30 -14.90
N LEU A 220 -3.57 4.39 -14.61
CA LEU A 220 -4.38 3.75 -15.66
C LEU A 220 -5.21 4.74 -16.49
N VAL A 221 -5.80 5.76 -15.85
CA VAL A 221 -6.62 6.78 -16.55
C VAL A 221 -5.76 7.69 -17.43
N GLU A 222 -4.51 7.94 -17.06
CA GLU A 222 -3.55 8.67 -17.88
C GLU A 222 -3.27 7.93 -19.17
N VAL A 223 -3.08 6.61 -19.08
CA VAL A 223 -2.78 5.71 -20.20
C VAL A 223 -4.00 5.48 -21.09
N ASN A 224 -5.20 5.34 -20.49
CA ASN A 224 -6.43 5.13 -21.25
C ASN A 224 -7.60 5.93 -20.64
N LYS A 225 -7.85 7.10 -21.23
CA LYS A 225 -8.90 8.05 -20.78
C LYS A 225 -10.32 7.50 -20.95
N ASN A 226 -10.54 6.50 -21.82
CA ASN A 226 -11.85 5.89 -22.03
C ASN A 226 -12.36 5.16 -20.78
N LEU A 227 -11.46 4.83 -19.85
CA LEU A 227 -11.82 4.15 -18.60
C LEU A 227 -12.23 5.10 -17.47
N LYS A 228 -12.09 6.44 -17.64
CA LYS A 228 -12.28 7.43 -16.57
C LYS A 228 -13.60 7.27 -15.81
N ASP A 229 -14.69 6.98 -16.53
CA ASP A 229 -16.05 6.91 -15.95
C ASP A 229 -16.29 5.68 -15.05
N ARG A 230 -15.29 4.80 -14.90
CA ARG A 230 -15.36 3.59 -14.06
C ARG A 230 -14.05 3.29 -13.30
N VAL A 231 -13.13 4.26 -13.27
CA VAL A 231 -11.91 4.16 -12.47
C VAL A 231 -11.98 5.08 -11.27
N LEU A 232 -11.60 4.56 -10.10
CA LEU A 232 -11.31 5.32 -8.90
C LEU A 232 -9.78 5.37 -8.73
N THR A 233 -9.19 6.54 -8.99
CA THR A 233 -7.75 6.77 -8.83
C THR A 233 -7.48 7.26 -7.42
N CYS A 234 -6.93 6.39 -6.55
CA CYS A 234 -6.70 6.64 -5.14
C CYS A 234 -5.26 7.05 -4.89
N ASN A 235 -5.07 8.03 -4.02
CA ASN A 235 -3.75 8.50 -3.60
C ASN A 235 -3.83 9.10 -2.18
N GLY A 236 -2.77 9.75 -1.70
CA GLY A 236 -2.77 10.40 -0.39
C GLY A 236 -1.43 10.99 -0.03
N VAL A 237 -1.43 11.73 1.08
CA VAL A 237 -0.23 12.41 1.57
C VAL A 237 0.63 11.55 2.50
N SER A 238 0.18 10.34 2.84
CA SER A 238 0.77 9.52 3.90
C SER A 238 2.23 9.17 3.67
N LYS A 239 2.63 8.81 2.44
CA LYS A 239 3.94 8.21 2.17
C LYS A 239 4.96 9.24 1.69
N SER A 240 4.66 9.90 0.60
CA SER A 240 5.57 10.86 -0.03
C SER A 240 5.81 12.10 0.80
N PHE A 241 4.79 12.53 1.57
CA PHE A 241 4.87 13.71 2.43
C PHE A 241 5.17 13.39 3.91
N CYS A 242 5.46 12.12 4.24
CA CYS A 242 5.74 11.68 5.63
C CYS A 242 4.60 12.05 6.60
N MET A 243 3.36 11.81 6.17
CA MET A 243 2.13 12.22 6.88
C MET A 243 1.24 11.03 7.27
N THR A 244 1.82 9.90 7.63
CA THR A 244 1.05 8.68 7.97
C THR A 244 0.07 8.90 9.12
N GLY A 245 0.48 9.63 10.15
CA GLY A 245 -0.32 9.96 11.35
C GLY A 245 -1.40 11.05 11.11
N TRP A 246 -1.32 11.84 10.05
CA TRP A 246 -2.28 12.90 9.73
C TRP A 246 -3.60 12.38 9.19
N ARG A 247 -3.60 11.17 8.66
CA ARG A 247 -4.78 10.45 8.17
C ARG A 247 -5.55 11.18 7.08
N ILE A 248 -4.88 11.59 5.99
CA ILE A 248 -5.51 12.12 4.78
C ILE A 248 -5.15 11.26 3.56
N GLY A 249 -6.20 10.77 2.89
CA GLY A 249 -6.17 10.16 1.57
C GLY A 249 -7.23 10.78 0.69
N TYR A 250 -7.09 10.65 -0.61
CA TYR A 250 -8.04 11.20 -1.56
C TYR A 250 -8.18 10.31 -2.80
N ALA A 251 -9.23 10.55 -3.57
CA ALA A 251 -9.40 9.93 -4.87
C ALA A 251 -10.08 10.87 -5.86
N GLY A 252 -9.77 10.67 -7.13
CA GLY A 252 -10.55 11.14 -8.27
C GLY A 252 -11.32 9.97 -8.89
N GLY A 253 -12.60 10.21 -9.25
CA GLY A 253 -13.44 9.17 -9.87
C GLY A 253 -14.79 9.72 -10.32
N PRO A 254 -15.66 8.87 -10.90
CA PRO A 254 -16.94 9.31 -11.44
C PRO A 254 -17.85 9.90 -10.34
N GLU A 255 -18.53 10.99 -10.65
CA GLU A 255 -19.36 11.77 -9.70
C GLU A 255 -20.36 10.88 -8.94
N TRP A 256 -21.00 9.91 -9.61
CA TRP A 256 -21.95 8.99 -8.98
C TRP A 256 -21.30 8.15 -7.85
N LEU A 257 -20.05 7.70 -8.06
CA LEU A 257 -19.31 6.91 -7.07
C LEU A 257 -18.86 7.80 -5.90
N ILE A 258 -18.32 8.99 -6.20
CA ILE A 258 -17.91 9.96 -5.17
C ILE A 258 -19.08 10.33 -4.27
N LYS A 259 -20.27 10.58 -4.83
CA LYS A 259 -21.50 10.84 -4.04
C LYS A 259 -21.90 9.63 -3.17
N ALA A 260 -21.79 8.41 -3.69
CA ALA A 260 -22.10 7.21 -2.92
C ALA A 260 -21.10 7.00 -1.77
N MET A 261 -19.82 7.22 -2.03
CA MET A 261 -18.75 7.18 -1.00
C MET A 261 -18.98 8.23 0.08
N ALA A 262 -19.33 9.47 -0.28
CA ALA A 262 -19.65 10.53 0.66
C ALA A 262 -20.84 10.19 1.55
N LYS A 263 -21.85 9.49 1.01
CA LYS A 263 -23.00 8.99 1.78
C LYS A 263 -22.55 7.97 2.85
N ILE A 264 -21.69 7.01 2.50
CA ILE A 264 -21.11 6.07 3.48
C ILE A 264 -20.29 6.81 4.53
N GLN A 265 -19.44 7.76 4.11
CA GLN A 265 -18.58 8.53 5.00
C GLN A 265 -19.39 9.35 6.00
N SER A 266 -20.52 9.97 5.57
CA SER A 266 -21.40 10.75 6.42
C SER A 266 -22.01 9.95 7.57
N GLN A 267 -22.18 8.64 7.40
CA GLN A 267 -22.74 7.73 8.40
C GLN A 267 -21.68 6.94 9.20
N SER A 268 -20.39 7.19 8.94
CA SER A 268 -19.28 6.53 9.65
C SER A 268 -18.41 7.51 10.41
N THR A 269 -17.51 8.22 9.74
CA THR A 269 -16.53 9.11 10.37
C THR A 269 -16.87 10.60 10.24
N SER A 270 -17.84 10.96 9.40
CA SER A 270 -18.09 12.34 8.96
C SER A 270 -16.87 12.89 8.18
N ASN A 271 -16.59 14.20 8.22
CA ASN A 271 -15.46 14.78 7.51
C ASN A 271 -14.10 14.33 8.10
N PRO A 272 -13.03 14.27 7.28
CA PRO A 272 -11.67 14.09 7.77
C PRO A 272 -11.27 15.26 8.70
N ASN A 273 -10.22 15.05 9.50
CA ASN A 273 -9.70 16.07 10.40
C ASN A 273 -9.45 17.38 9.65
N SER A 274 -10.09 18.48 10.10
CA SER A 274 -10.03 19.77 9.43
C SER A 274 -8.62 20.34 9.35
N ILE A 275 -7.86 20.26 10.43
CA ILE A 275 -6.46 20.74 10.51
C ILE A 275 -5.58 19.98 9.52
N ALA A 276 -5.74 18.66 9.47
CA ALA A 276 -5.00 17.79 8.56
C ALA A 276 -5.34 18.08 7.08
N GLN A 277 -6.56 18.49 6.77
CA GLN A 277 -6.93 18.90 5.43
C GLN A 277 -6.18 20.17 5.00
N TRP A 278 -6.05 21.18 5.86
CA TRP A 278 -5.28 22.41 5.58
C TRP A 278 -3.78 22.10 5.43
N ALA A 279 -3.23 21.23 6.27
CA ALA A 279 -1.86 20.75 6.11
C ALA A 279 -1.66 20.02 4.78
N SER A 280 -2.64 19.24 4.34
CA SER A 280 -2.58 18.50 3.07
C SER A 280 -2.74 19.41 1.86
N THR A 281 -3.49 20.53 1.98
CA THR A 281 -3.54 21.59 0.96
C THR A 281 -2.12 22.13 0.73
N GLU A 282 -1.41 22.52 1.80
CA GLU A 282 -0.02 22.97 1.72
C GLU A 282 0.92 21.87 1.17
N ALA A 283 0.71 20.61 1.55
CA ALA A 283 1.53 19.51 1.06
C ALA A 283 1.48 19.38 -0.48
N LEU A 284 0.29 19.58 -1.08
CA LEU A 284 0.08 19.44 -2.52
C LEU A 284 0.46 20.70 -3.33
N SER A 285 0.31 21.89 -2.73
CA SER A 285 0.60 23.17 -3.41
C SER A 285 1.98 23.74 -3.13
N GLY A 286 2.60 23.33 -2.02
CA GLY A 286 3.86 23.88 -1.53
C GLY A 286 5.11 23.30 -2.14
N ASP A 287 6.25 23.59 -1.50
CA ASP A 287 7.56 23.12 -1.95
C ASP A 287 7.74 21.59 -1.77
N MET A 288 8.07 20.91 -2.84
CA MET A 288 8.32 19.47 -2.87
C MET A 288 9.82 19.10 -3.01
N THR A 289 10.73 20.06 -2.87
CA THR A 289 12.18 19.83 -3.05
C THR A 289 12.75 18.80 -2.09
N PHE A 290 12.14 18.63 -0.88
CA PHE A 290 12.48 17.61 0.09
C PHE A 290 12.36 16.18 -0.45
N LEU A 291 11.48 15.95 -1.43
CA LEU A 291 11.32 14.62 -2.06
C LEU A 291 12.62 14.13 -2.70
N LYS A 292 13.40 15.02 -3.33
CA LYS A 292 14.66 14.65 -3.97
C LYS A 292 15.65 14.02 -2.97
N SER A 293 15.77 14.60 -1.77
CA SER A 293 16.64 14.09 -0.71
C SER A 293 16.13 12.76 -0.14
N ASN A 294 14.80 12.66 0.07
CA ASN A 294 14.17 11.44 0.57
C ASN A 294 14.30 10.28 -0.43
N LEU A 295 14.05 10.55 -1.71
CA LEU A 295 14.22 9.57 -2.80
C LEU A 295 15.67 9.06 -2.89
N LYS A 296 16.66 9.96 -2.81
CA LYS A 296 18.09 9.57 -2.77
C LYS A 296 18.38 8.66 -1.59
N SER A 297 17.84 8.99 -0.41
CA SER A 297 18.01 8.19 0.80
C SER A 297 17.34 6.81 0.65
N PHE A 298 16.10 6.75 0.19
CA PHE A 298 15.39 5.49 -0.04
C PHE A 298 16.06 4.62 -1.10
N LYS A 299 16.53 5.20 -2.20
CA LYS A 299 17.30 4.47 -3.21
C LYS A 299 18.57 3.82 -2.60
N ASN A 300 19.33 4.58 -1.84
CA ASN A 300 20.54 4.05 -1.19
C ASN A 300 20.21 2.92 -0.19
N ARG A 301 19.11 3.05 0.56
CA ARG A 301 18.62 2.02 1.49
C ARG A 301 18.15 0.78 0.75
N ARG A 302 17.39 0.94 -0.36
CA ARG A 302 17.00 -0.15 -1.25
C ARG A 302 18.21 -0.93 -1.74
N ASP A 303 19.20 -0.21 -2.32
CA ASP A 303 20.38 -0.82 -2.90
C ASP A 303 21.19 -1.59 -1.85
N LEU A 304 21.29 -1.06 -0.62
CA LEU A 304 21.91 -1.74 0.52
C LEU A 304 21.17 -3.04 0.86
N VAL A 305 19.85 -2.99 0.99
CA VAL A 305 19.03 -4.14 1.40
C VAL A 305 19.02 -5.21 0.32
N VAL A 306 18.78 -4.84 -0.95
CA VAL A 306 18.76 -5.79 -2.08
C VAL A 306 20.10 -6.50 -2.23
N ARG A 307 21.22 -5.75 -2.21
CA ARG A 307 22.56 -6.33 -2.28
C ARG A 307 22.82 -7.26 -1.10
N GLY A 308 22.47 -6.82 0.12
CA GLY A 308 22.67 -7.63 1.31
C GLY A 308 21.92 -8.94 1.28
N LEU A 309 20.64 -8.90 0.90
CA LEU A 309 19.81 -10.11 0.80
C LEU A 309 20.30 -11.09 -0.29
N ASN A 310 20.71 -10.58 -1.46
CA ASN A 310 21.21 -11.41 -2.56
C ASN A 310 22.57 -12.07 -2.26
N ASN A 311 23.32 -11.59 -1.27
CA ASN A 311 24.54 -12.24 -0.81
C ASN A 311 24.28 -13.39 0.17
N ILE A 312 23.05 -13.55 0.66
CA ILE A 312 22.67 -14.59 1.62
C ILE A 312 22.24 -15.84 0.85
N LYS A 313 22.96 -16.96 1.06
CA LYS A 313 22.62 -18.24 0.41
C LYS A 313 21.22 -18.71 0.78
N GLY A 314 20.39 -18.94 -0.23
CA GLY A 314 19.00 -19.39 -0.07
C GLY A 314 17.96 -18.26 -0.13
N LEU A 315 18.41 -17.01 -0.27
CA LEU A 315 17.56 -15.86 -0.53
C LEU A 315 17.82 -15.29 -1.92
N SER A 316 16.79 -14.72 -2.53
CA SER A 316 16.92 -13.88 -3.72
C SER A 316 15.93 -12.73 -3.67
N CYS A 317 16.31 -11.56 -4.19
CA CYS A 317 15.49 -10.35 -4.10
C CYS A 317 15.60 -9.56 -5.39
N LYS A 318 14.46 -9.32 -6.05
CA LYS A 318 14.38 -8.39 -7.18
C LYS A 318 14.60 -6.96 -6.71
N ASN A 319 15.16 -6.13 -7.59
CA ASN A 319 15.35 -4.71 -7.33
C ASN A 319 14.05 -3.96 -7.67
N PRO A 320 13.32 -3.40 -6.69
CA PRO A 320 12.09 -2.67 -6.96
C PRO A 320 12.38 -1.28 -7.57
N ASN A 321 11.46 -0.81 -8.39
CA ASN A 321 11.53 0.52 -9.01
C ASN A 321 10.69 1.58 -8.29
N GLY A 322 10.03 1.22 -7.17
CA GLY A 322 9.25 2.17 -6.38
C GLY A 322 8.97 1.73 -4.93
N ALA A 323 8.16 2.53 -4.23
CA ALA A 323 7.80 2.38 -2.82
C ALA A 323 9.02 2.33 -1.89
N PHE A 324 8.93 1.65 -0.75
CA PHE A 324 10.05 1.39 0.17
C PHE A 324 10.00 -0.03 0.75
N TYR A 325 9.65 -0.99 -0.11
CA TYR A 325 9.57 -2.41 0.23
C TYR A 325 10.40 -3.26 -0.73
N VAL A 326 10.92 -4.37 -0.22
CA VAL A 326 11.40 -5.51 -1.00
C VAL A 326 10.62 -6.76 -0.60
N PHE A 327 10.51 -7.70 -1.54
CA PHE A 327 9.77 -8.95 -1.36
C PHE A 327 10.65 -10.14 -1.74
N PRO A 328 11.68 -10.45 -0.92
CA PRO A 328 12.64 -11.50 -1.20
C PRO A 328 12.00 -12.89 -1.16
N ASN A 329 12.46 -13.73 -2.06
CA ASN A 329 12.19 -15.15 -2.10
C ASN A 329 13.06 -15.87 -1.05
N CYS A 330 12.45 -16.76 -0.26
CA CYS A 330 13.12 -17.56 0.75
C CYS A 330 13.00 -19.08 0.50
N SER A 331 12.70 -19.50 -0.72
CA SER A 331 12.55 -20.94 -1.05
C SER A 331 13.79 -21.75 -0.73
N GLY A 332 15.01 -21.18 -0.88
CA GLY A 332 16.26 -21.87 -0.61
C GLY A 332 16.58 -22.12 0.86
N VAL A 333 15.74 -21.63 1.80
CA VAL A 333 15.84 -21.94 3.23
C VAL A 333 14.78 -22.94 3.70
N LEU A 334 13.77 -23.22 2.88
CA LEU A 334 12.75 -24.21 3.22
C LEU A 334 13.36 -25.62 3.26
N GLY A 335 12.91 -26.43 4.21
CA GLY A 335 13.43 -27.78 4.46
C GLY A 335 14.70 -27.81 5.30
N LYS A 336 15.36 -26.67 5.55
CA LYS A 336 16.54 -26.59 6.41
C LYS A 336 16.20 -26.64 7.88
N LYS A 337 17.17 -27.08 8.70
CA LYS A 337 17.06 -27.19 10.16
C LYS A 337 17.74 -26.03 10.86
N THR A 338 17.08 -25.45 11.84
CA THR A 338 17.68 -24.49 12.78
C THR A 338 18.71 -25.19 13.68
N PRO A 339 19.62 -24.46 14.35
CA PRO A 339 20.53 -25.04 15.34
C PRO A 339 19.82 -25.82 16.47
N LYS A 340 18.56 -25.44 16.77
CA LYS A 340 17.71 -26.14 17.76
C LYS A 340 16.96 -27.36 17.19
N GLY A 341 17.20 -27.72 15.91
CA GLY A 341 16.64 -28.90 15.25
C GLY A 341 15.25 -28.72 14.64
N LYS A 342 14.61 -27.53 14.73
CA LYS A 342 13.33 -27.23 14.09
C LYS A 342 13.53 -27.10 12.57
N ILE A 343 12.68 -27.74 11.77
CA ILE A 343 12.68 -27.59 10.30
C ILE A 343 11.86 -26.35 9.95
N ILE A 344 12.34 -25.55 8.99
CA ILE A 344 11.62 -24.39 8.45
C ILE A 344 10.83 -24.88 7.22
N ASN A 345 9.50 -24.95 7.33
CA ASN A 345 8.63 -25.45 6.26
C ASN A 345 7.86 -24.34 5.53
N SER A 346 7.91 -23.10 6.02
CA SER A 346 7.16 -21.98 5.44
C SER A 346 7.88 -20.65 5.64
N ASP A 347 7.49 -19.65 4.86
CA ASP A 347 7.89 -18.25 5.04
C ASP A 347 7.47 -17.68 6.40
N GLN A 348 6.33 -18.13 6.94
CA GLN A 348 5.93 -17.76 8.31
C GLN A 348 6.95 -18.26 9.33
N GLU A 349 7.32 -19.55 9.28
CA GLU A 349 8.29 -20.12 10.22
C GLU A 349 9.69 -19.51 10.05
N TYR A 350 10.03 -19.09 8.83
CA TYR A 350 11.28 -18.37 8.60
C TYR A 350 11.23 -16.95 9.23
N CYS A 351 10.13 -16.22 9.08
CA CYS A 351 9.97 -14.91 9.73
C CYS A 351 9.97 -15.03 11.27
N ASP A 352 9.34 -16.07 11.83
CA ASP A 352 9.38 -16.35 13.26
C ASP A 352 10.82 -16.61 13.72
N TYR A 353 11.58 -17.41 12.97
CA TYR A 353 13.00 -17.67 13.23
C TYR A 353 13.86 -16.41 13.16
N LEU A 354 13.63 -15.54 12.16
CA LEU A 354 14.32 -14.25 12.07
C LEU A 354 14.03 -13.35 13.29
N LEU A 355 12.80 -13.40 13.81
CA LEU A 355 12.44 -12.62 15.00
C LEU A 355 13.05 -13.21 16.27
N GLU A 356 12.96 -14.52 16.47
CA GLU A 356 13.40 -15.19 17.70
C GLU A 356 14.93 -15.21 17.84
N GLU A 357 15.65 -15.56 16.79
CA GLU A 357 17.11 -15.73 16.86
C GLU A 357 17.88 -14.52 16.28
N GLY A 358 17.29 -13.82 15.31
CA GLY A 358 17.91 -12.64 14.67
C GLY A 358 17.48 -11.31 15.27
N LEU A 359 16.40 -11.29 16.06
CA LEU A 359 15.77 -10.06 16.55
C LEU A 359 15.43 -9.08 15.41
N VAL A 360 14.96 -9.64 14.27
CA VAL A 360 14.51 -8.88 13.10
C VAL A 360 13.07 -9.26 12.79
N ALA A 361 12.15 -8.29 12.86
CA ALA A 361 10.75 -8.50 12.54
C ALA A 361 10.48 -8.17 11.07
N ALA A 362 10.17 -9.19 10.27
CA ALA A 362 9.70 -9.10 8.88
C ALA A 362 8.24 -9.58 8.79
N VAL A 363 7.62 -9.47 7.62
CA VAL A 363 6.24 -9.94 7.41
C VAL A 363 6.23 -11.06 6.39
N PRO A 364 5.70 -12.26 6.71
CA PRO A 364 5.72 -13.40 5.80
C PRO A 364 4.86 -13.16 4.54
N GLY A 365 5.25 -13.77 3.43
CA GLY A 365 4.60 -13.60 2.13
C GLY A 365 3.18 -14.15 2.08
N VAL A 366 2.91 -15.20 2.86
CA VAL A 366 1.54 -15.73 3.01
C VAL A 366 0.53 -14.66 3.42
N ALA A 367 0.95 -13.64 4.19
CA ALA A 367 0.12 -12.50 4.56
C ALA A 367 -0.29 -11.62 3.36
N PHE A 368 0.49 -11.66 2.30
CA PHE A 368 0.27 -10.93 1.04
C PHE A 368 -0.28 -11.85 -0.07
N GLY A 369 -0.67 -13.08 0.28
CA GLY A 369 -1.24 -14.05 -0.64
C GLY A 369 -0.24 -14.81 -1.53
N LEU A 370 1.07 -14.71 -1.27
CA LEU A 370 2.09 -15.40 -2.06
C LEU A 370 3.25 -15.88 -1.19
N SER A 371 3.52 -17.20 -1.20
CA SER A 371 4.65 -17.86 -0.59
C SER A 371 5.54 -18.49 -1.68
N PRO A 372 6.84 -18.75 -1.46
CA PRO A 372 7.60 -18.53 -0.22
C PRO A 372 8.41 -17.22 -0.26
N TYR A 373 7.82 -16.16 0.20
CA TYR A 373 8.42 -14.82 0.22
C TYR A 373 8.29 -14.19 1.59
N PHE A 374 8.92 -13.03 1.80
CA PHE A 374 8.67 -12.18 2.96
C PHE A 374 8.90 -10.71 2.61
N ARG A 375 8.20 -9.80 3.28
CA ARG A 375 8.35 -8.37 3.05
C ARG A 375 9.29 -7.73 4.05
N ILE A 376 10.22 -6.92 3.57
CA ILE A 376 11.04 -5.99 4.34
C ILE A 376 10.71 -4.56 3.89
N SER A 377 10.42 -3.68 4.86
CA SER A 377 10.42 -2.23 4.64
C SER A 377 11.83 -1.68 4.80
N TYR A 378 12.32 -0.92 3.83
CA TYR A 378 13.58 -0.18 3.93
C TYR A 378 13.38 1.30 4.27
N ALA A 379 12.21 1.63 4.82
CA ALA A 379 11.93 2.96 5.36
C ALA A 379 12.76 3.34 6.61
N PRO A 380 13.19 2.41 7.50
CA PRO A 380 14.07 2.73 8.63
C PRO A 380 15.45 3.20 8.19
N SER A 381 16.22 3.79 9.18
CA SER A 381 17.56 4.32 8.94
C SER A 381 18.53 3.29 8.35
N ALA A 382 19.47 3.76 7.53
CA ALA A 382 20.51 2.89 6.93
C ALA A 382 21.34 2.12 7.98
N VAL A 383 21.54 2.68 9.17
CA VAL A 383 22.21 1.99 10.29
C VAL A 383 21.42 0.77 10.74
N ASN A 384 20.11 0.94 10.98
CA ASN A 384 19.24 -0.17 11.37
C ASN A 384 19.14 -1.21 10.27
N LEU A 385 19.04 -0.80 9.01
CA LEU A 385 18.98 -1.72 7.87
C LEU A 385 20.26 -2.55 7.74
N LYS A 386 21.43 -1.92 7.83
CA LYS A 386 22.72 -2.63 7.82
C LYS A 386 22.80 -3.68 8.93
N LYS A 387 22.44 -3.29 10.15
CA LYS A 387 22.40 -4.20 11.30
C LYS A 387 21.41 -5.35 11.11
N ALA A 388 20.23 -5.06 10.56
CA ALA A 388 19.21 -6.09 10.28
C ALA A 388 19.72 -7.09 9.25
N ILE A 389 20.32 -6.64 8.14
CA ILE A 389 20.87 -7.53 7.10
C ILE A 389 21.97 -8.43 7.68
N GLN A 390 22.89 -7.88 8.49
CA GLN A 390 23.91 -8.68 9.16
C GLN A 390 23.32 -9.76 10.08
N ARG A 391 22.24 -9.45 10.80
CA ARG A 391 21.52 -10.42 11.64
C ARG A 391 20.82 -11.50 10.81
N ILE A 392 20.13 -11.11 9.73
CA ILE A 392 19.50 -12.06 8.80
C ILE A 392 20.55 -13.00 8.22
N GLU A 393 21.68 -12.45 7.74
CA GLU A 393 22.79 -13.23 7.19
C GLU A 393 23.34 -14.25 8.21
N LYS A 394 23.63 -13.79 9.43
CA LYS A 394 24.13 -14.64 10.51
C LYS A 394 23.22 -15.83 10.77
N VAL A 395 21.92 -15.58 11.09
CA VAL A 395 21.01 -16.68 11.47
C VAL A 395 20.63 -17.56 10.29
N THR A 396 20.59 -17.02 9.06
CA THR A 396 20.30 -17.81 7.86
C THR A 396 21.48 -18.76 7.54
N ASN A 397 22.72 -18.34 7.74
CA ASN A 397 23.91 -19.19 7.54
C ASN A 397 24.05 -20.29 8.60
N GLU A 398 23.37 -20.20 9.73
CA GLU A 398 23.31 -21.24 10.77
C GLU A 398 22.34 -22.39 10.41
N LEU A 399 21.51 -22.23 9.38
CA LEU A 399 20.58 -23.26 8.89
C LEU A 399 21.33 -24.37 8.14
N LYS A 400 21.02 -25.63 8.50
CA LYS A 400 21.66 -26.85 7.94
C LYS A 400 20.73 -27.61 7.01
#